data_5a57f1c8f33cb5ee22486c8274637f0a
#
_entry.id   5a57f1c8f33cb5ee22486c8274637f0a
#
_cell.length_a   1.000
_cell.length_b   1.000
_cell.length_c   1.000
_cell.angle_alpha   90.00
_cell.angle_beta   90.00
_cell.angle_gamma   90.00
#
_symmetry.space_group_name_H-M   'P 1'
#
loop_
_entity.id
_entity.type
_entity.pdbx_description
1 polymer ?
#
loop_
_entity_poly.entity_id
_entity_poly.type
_entity_poly.pdbx_seq_one_letter_code
_entity_poly.pdbx_strand_id
1 'polypeptide(L)'
;MGTGLFSTDASLSWKELLAETARKLSVDNAELEAKWIIEEVSGITGQGDYLEKAKPIQLDRLNRLIERRLTGEPLQYVLGRWQFRELDMFVDKRVLIPRPETEVLVEYVIEECRNKKVEFETQMDLNVADLGCGSGAIGLSIAAEVEGVSVWCSDTSEEAVSVTRANLAGLGMAGQKVSISQGFWFDALPEELLGKFDVIVSNPPYIGNEEELPLEVSEWEPSSSLRAGPLGTENLSFLLRKSIEWLASDGTLFLELSPMQADEMAQEARYLGYREVKLRLDLAEKERVLVAKKPL
;
A
#
# COMPACT_ATOMS: atom_id res chain seq x y z
N MET A 1 -0.12 -39.39 2.00
CA MET A 1 -1.12 -38.94 0.99
C MET A 1 -2.05 -38.02 1.73
N GLY A 2 -1.90 -36.71 1.58
CA GLY A 2 -2.72 -35.72 2.28
C GLY A 2 -4.13 -35.75 1.71
N THR A 3 -5.11 -35.86 2.58
CA THR A 3 -6.52 -35.68 2.26
C THR A 3 -6.75 -34.18 2.06
N GLY A 4 -6.51 -33.66 0.85
CA GLY A 4 -6.89 -32.29 0.50
C GLY A 4 -8.39 -32.06 0.73
N LEU A 5 -8.80 -30.83 0.93
CA LEU A 5 -10.20 -30.44 1.20
C LEU A 5 -11.16 -30.92 0.10
N PHE A 6 -10.65 -30.95 -1.14
CA PHE A 6 -11.34 -31.55 -2.30
C PHE A 6 -10.48 -32.67 -2.87
N SER A 7 -11.11 -33.81 -3.18
CA SER A 7 -10.42 -34.90 -3.89
C SER A 7 -10.07 -34.45 -5.32
N THR A 8 -8.84 -34.69 -5.74
CA THR A 8 -8.38 -34.41 -7.11
C THR A 8 -9.05 -35.30 -8.16
N ASP A 9 -9.70 -36.40 -7.73
CA ASP A 9 -10.47 -37.29 -8.60
C ASP A 9 -11.94 -36.84 -8.73
N ALA A 10 -12.36 -35.81 -7.96
CA ALA A 10 -13.71 -35.29 -8.01
C ALA A 10 -13.97 -34.50 -9.30
N SER A 11 -15.08 -34.77 -9.95
CA SER A 11 -15.52 -34.07 -11.17
C SER A 11 -16.48 -32.95 -10.80
N LEU A 12 -15.99 -31.95 -10.01
CA LEU A 12 -16.80 -30.83 -9.52
C LEU A 12 -16.72 -29.63 -10.47
N SER A 13 -17.84 -28.97 -10.65
CA SER A 13 -17.92 -27.67 -11.33
C SER A 13 -17.44 -26.54 -10.45
N TRP A 14 -17.00 -25.43 -11.05
CA TRP A 14 -16.62 -24.24 -10.29
C TRP A 14 -17.73 -23.67 -9.42
N LYS A 15 -19.00 -23.84 -9.84
CA LYS A 15 -20.17 -23.46 -9.04
C LYS A 15 -20.28 -24.27 -7.75
N GLU A 16 -20.07 -25.59 -7.84
CA GLU A 16 -20.08 -26.46 -6.67
C GLU A 16 -18.91 -26.16 -5.74
N LEU A 17 -17.70 -25.96 -6.31
CA LEU A 17 -16.51 -25.61 -5.56
C LEU A 17 -16.63 -24.25 -4.86
N LEU A 18 -17.24 -23.25 -5.50
CA LEU A 18 -17.51 -21.94 -4.89
C LEU A 18 -18.39 -22.09 -3.64
N ALA A 19 -19.52 -22.78 -3.77
CA ALA A 19 -20.44 -22.99 -2.65
C ALA A 19 -19.80 -23.78 -1.50
N GLU A 20 -18.98 -24.78 -1.82
CA GLU A 20 -18.28 -25.59 -0.82
C GLU A 20 -17.14 -24.80 -0.15
N THR A 21 -16.39 -24.01 -0.91
CA THR A 21 -15.33 -23.13 -0.38
C THR A 21 -15.93 -22.12 0.58
N ALA A 22 -17.02 -21.44 0.22
CA ALA A 22 -17.69 -20.49 1.10
C ALA A 22 -18.16 -21.12 2.43
N ARG A 23 -18.61 -22.38 2.39
CA ARG A 23 -19.00 -23.11 3.61
C ARG A 23 -17.81 -23.49 4.51
N LYS A 24 -16.62 -23.67 3.92
CA LYS A 24 -15.41 -24.04 4.67
C LYS A 24 -14.73 -22.82 5.29
N LEU A 25 -14.79 -21.66 4.65
CA LEU A 25 -14.24 -20.42 5.18
C LEU A 25 -15.10 -19.92 6.36
N SER A 26 -14.47 -19.73 7.52
CA SER A 26 -15.13 -19.27 8.75
C SER A 26 -14.84 -17.78 8.97
N VAL A 27 -15.17 -16.95 7.98
CA VAL A 27 -14.95 -15.49 7.97
C VAL A 27 -16.25 -14.75 7.61
N ASP A 28 -16.37 -13.49 8.01
CA ASP A 28 -17.59 -12.70 7.80
C ASP A 28 -18.01 -12.58 6.32
N ASN A 29 -17.02 -12.48 5.41
CA ASN A 29 -17.22 -12.33 3.98
C ASN A 29 -16.91 -13.62 3.19
N ALA A 30 -17.20 -14.80 3.75
CA ALA A 30 -16.82 -16.10 3.19
C ALA A 30 -17.22 -16.31 1.72
N GLU A 31 -18.40 -15.85 1.30
CA GLU A 31 -18.84 -15.96 -0.10
C GLU A 31 -18.00 -15.12 -1.05
N LEU A 32 -17.63 -13.91 -0.63
CA LEU A 32 -16.80 -13.00 -1.43
C LEU A 32 -15.36 -13.51 -1.51
N GLU A 33 -14.78 -13.95 -0.39
CA GLU A 33 -13.43 -14.52 -0.37
C GLU A 33 -13.35 -15.81 -1.19
N ALA A 34 -14.35 -16.69 -1.06
CA ALA A 34 -14.44 -17.89 -1.87
C ALA A 34 -14.49 -17.58 -3.36
N LYS A 35 -15.24 -16.54 -3.76
CA LYS A 35 -15.30 -16.08 -5.15
C LYS A 35 -13.92 -15.66 -5.63
N TRP A 36 -13.20 -14.82 -4.90
CA TRP A 36 -11.85 -14.36 -5.30
C TRP A 36 -10.84 -15.52 -5.40
N ILE A 37 -10.87 -16.47 -4.46
CA ILE A 37 -10.03 -17.68 -4.52
C ILE A 37 -10.36 -18.52 -5.77
N ILE A 38 -11.65 -18.70 -6.07
CA ILE A 38 -12.10 -19.45 -7.26
C ILE A 38 -11.68 -18.72 -8.54
N GLU A 39 -11.87 -17.42 -8.63
CA GLU A 39 -11.44 -16.60 -9.78
C GLU A 39 -9.93 -16.70 -10.01
N GLU A 40 -9.13 -16.66 -8.94
CA GLU A 40 -7.67 -16.80 -8.99
C GLU A 40 -7.23 -18.17 -9.55
N VAL A 41 -7.94 -19.24 -9.21
CA VAL A 41 -7.55 -20.61 -9.64
C VAL A 41 -8.13 -20.97 -10.99
N SER A 42 -9.37 -20.58 -11.26
CA SER A 42 -10.09 -20.94 -12.48
C SER A 42 -9.70 -20.05 -13.67
N GLY A 43 -9.38 -18.77 -13.40
CA GLY A 43 -9.31 -17.72 -14.41
C GLY A 43 -10.69 -17.21 -14.86
N ILE A 44 -11.77 -17.68 -14.26
CA ILE A 44 -13.15 -17.26 -14.59
C ILE A 44 -13.43 -15.97 -13.83
N THR A 45 -13.84 -14.91 -14.52
CA THR A 45 -14.20 -13.63 -13.94
C THR A 45 -15.61 -13.20 -14.37
N GLY A 46 -16.29 -12.47 -13.50
CA GLY A 46 -17.60 -11.89 -13.83
C GLY A 46 -18.68 -12.94 -14.16
N GLN A 47 -19.19 -12.93 -15.40
CA GLN A 47 -20.25 -13.84 -15.89
C GLN A 47 -19.71 -15.07 -16.61
N GLY A 48 -18.47 -15.48 -16.35
CA GLY A 48 -17.86 -16.65 -16.96
C GLY A 48 -18.60 -17.97 -16.66
N ASP A 49 -18.20 -19.05 -17.34
CA ASP A 49 -18.88 -20.35 -17.22
C ASP A 49 -18.45 -21.13 -15.96
N TYR A 50 -19.16 -20.90 -14.86
CA TYR A 50 -18.97 -21.63 -13.61
C TYR A 50 -19.47 -23.09 -13.64
N LEU A 51 -20.08 -23.55 -14.73
CA LEU A 51 -20.47 -24.94 -14.93
C LEU A 51 -19.33 -25.82 -15.45
N GLU A 52 -18.26 -25.20 -15.97
CA GLU A 52 -17.04 -25.91 -16.33
C GLU A 52 -16.46 -26.65 -15.12
N LYS A 53 -15.89 -27.83 -15.39
CA LYS A 53 -15.28 -28.66 -14.35
C LYS A 53 -13.84 -28.30 -14.11
N ALA A 54 -13.46 -28.26 -12.84
CA ALA A 54 -12.09 -28.03 -12.44
C ALA A 54 -11.17 -29.21 -12.83
N LYS A 55 -9.97 -28.89 -13.30
CA LYS A 55 -8.92 -29.88 -13.56
C LYS A 55 -8.21 -30.31 -12.27
N PRO A 56 -7.64 -31.52 -12.19
CA PRO A 56 -6.93 -31.99 -10.99
C PRO A 56 -5.87 -31.02 -10.48
N ILE A 57 -5.07 -30.40 -11.35
CA ILE A 57 -4.06 -29.43 -10.98
C ILE A 57 -4.65 -28.14 -10.36
N GLN A 58 -5.84 -27.74 -10.83
CA GLN A 58 -6.56 -26.58 -10.29
C GLN A 58 -7.16 -26.91 -8.91
N LEU A 59 -7.68 -28.12 -8.71
CA LEU A 59 -8.16 -28.58 -7.40
C LEU A 59 -7.04 -28.64 -6.36
N ASP A 60 -5.85 -29.09 -6.76
CA ASP A 60 -4.67 -29.09 -5.90
C ASP A 60 -4.25 -27.65 -5.51
N ARG A 61 -4.24 -26.71 -6.48
CA ARG A 61 -4.00 -25.29 -6.20
C ARG A 61 -5.08 -24.71 -5.28
N LEU A 62 -6.35 -24.98 -5.55
CA LEU A 62 -7.48 -24.53 -4.73
C LEU A 62 -7.35 -25.00 -3.28
N ASN A 63 -7.07 -26.28 -3.07
CA ASN A 63 -6.88 -26.85 -1.74
C ASN A 63 -5.78 -26.07 -0.97
N ARG A 64 -4.62 -25.82 -1.59
CA ARG A 64 -3.53 -25.08 -0.94
C ARG A 64 -3.93 -23.66 -0.55
N LEU A 65 -4.66 -22.94 -1.40
CA LEU A 65 -5.08 -21.57 -1.06
C LEU A 65 -6.09 -21.58 0.10
N ILE A 66 -7.04 -22.51 0.09
CA ILE A 66 -8.01 -22.62 1.19
C ILE A 66 -7.32 -23.04 2.48
N GLU A 67 -6.41 -24.01 2.45
CA GLU A 67 -5.64 -24.43 3.63
C GLU A 67 -4.87 -23.25 4.23
N ARG A 68 -4.20 -22.44 3.43
CA ARG A 68 -3.55 -21.21 3.88
C ARG A 68 -4.54 -20.25 4.52
N ARG A 69 -5.67 -19.97 3.86
CA ARG A 69 -6.69 -19.06 4.42
C ARG A 69 -7.27 -19.56 5.75
N LEU A 70 -7.43 -20.85 5.90
CA LEU A 70 -7.92 -21.48 7.15
C LEU A 70 -6.90 -21.39 8.30
N THR A 71 -5.63 -21.10 8.04
CA THR A 71 -4.66 -20.81 9.11
C THR A 71 -4.76 -19.36 9.63
N GLY A 72 -5.66 -18.53 9.08
CA GLY A 72 -5.78 -17.12 9.40
C GLY A 72 -4.92 -16.21 8.53
N GLU A 73 -4.20 -16.76 7.53
CA GLU A 73 -3.39 -15.94 6.60
C GLU A 73 -4.30 -14.98 5.82
N PRO A 74 -3.97 -13.66 5.76
CA PRO A 74 -4.75 -12.68 5.01
C PRO A 74 -5.00 -13.11 3.57
N LEU A 75 -6.21 -12.89 3.09
CA LEU A 75 -6.59 -13.30 1.74
C LEU A 75 -5.65 -12.74 0.67
N GLN A 76 -5.19 -11.51 0.84
CA GLN A 76 -4.26 -10.82 -0.07
C GLN A 76 -2.94 -11.59 -0.20
N TYR A 77 -2.41 -12.10 0.90
CA TYR A 77 -1.20 -12.92 0.89
C TYR A 77 -1.46 -14.31 0.31
N VAL A 78 -2.64 -14.89 0.60
CA VAL A 78 -3.05 -16.16 0.02
C VAL A 78 -3.09 -16.07 -1.51
N LEU A 79 -3.67 -14.99 -2.05
CA LEU A 79 -3.74 -14.73 -3.50
C LEU A 79 -2.38 -14.30 -4.07
N GLY A 80 -1.51 -13.70 -3.25
CA GLY A 80 -0.20 -13.15 -3.66
C GLY A 80 -0.31 -11.85 -4.45
N ARG A 81 -1.49 -11.25 -4.50
CA ARG A 81 -1.76 -9.99 -5.20
C ARG A 81 -2.94 -9.24 -4.59
N TRP A 82 -2.93 -7.93 -4.77
CA TRP A 82 -4.02 -7.07 -4.35
C TRP A 82 -4.16 -5.84 -5.24
N GLN A 83 -5.39 -5.51 -5.59
CA GLN A 83 -5.67 -4.30 -6.36
C GLN A 83 -5.45 -3.07 -5.48
N PHE A 84 -4.70 -2.10 -5.99
CA PHE A 84 -4.55 -0.78 -5.41
C PHE A 84 -4.58 0.26 -6.52
N ARG A 85 -5.62 1.10 -6.53
CA ARG A 85 -5.91 2.02 -7.63
C ARG A 85 -5.92 1.29 -8.99
N GLU A 86 -5.11 1.73 -9.94
CA GLU A 86 -5.00 1.12 -11.28
C GLU A 86 -4.01 -0.07 -11.33
N LEU A 87 -3.36 -0.41 -10.20
CA LEU A 87 -2.30 -1.41 -10.17
C LEU A 87 -2.75 -2.73 -9.55
N ASP A 88 -2.35 -3.84 -10.15
CA ASP A 88 -2.41 -5.17 -9.53
C ASP A 88 -1.06 -5.45 -8.85
N MET A 89 -1.01 -5.22 -7.54
CA MET A 89 0.21 -5.25 -6.75
C MET A 89 0.52 -6.67 -6.27
N PHE A 90 1.73 -7.14 -6.48
CA PHE A 90 2.25 -8.30 -5.78
C PHE A 90 2.42 -7.97 -4.29
N VAL A 91 1.87 -8.81 -3.42
CA VAL A 91 1.94 -8.66 -1.97
C VAL A 91 2.17 -10.00 -1.29
N ASP A 92 3.00 -10.00 -0.25
CA ASP A 92 3.19 -11.12 0.66
C ASP A 92 3.59 -10.61 2.05
N LYS A 93 3.85 -11.52 2.99
CA LYS A 93 4.17 -11.21 4.40
C LYS A 93 5.36 -10.27 4.64
N ARG A 94 6.08 -9.85 3.60
CA ARG A 94 7.22 -8.92 3.69
C ARG A 94 6.80 -7.45 3.70
N VAL A 95 5.55 -7.16 3.31
CA VAL A 95 5.04 -5.79 3.17
C VAL A 95 3.65 -5.65 3.78
N LEU A 96 3.32 -4.45 4.23
CA LEU A 96 1.95 -4.08 4.61
C LEU A 96 1.02 -4.28 3.41
N ILE A 97 -0.16 -4.86 3.63
CA ILE A 97 -1.21 -4.92 2.61
C ILE A 97 -1.69 -3.50 2.32
N PRO A 98 -1.67 -3.02 1.06
CA PRO A 98 -2.15 -1.69 0.72
C PRO A 98 -3.61 -1.49 1.17
N ARG A 99 -3.87 -0.35 1.84
CA ARG A 99 -5.18 -0.04 2.44
C ARG A 99 -5.99 0.91 1.55
N PRO A 100 -7.33 0.79 1.54
CA PRO A 100 -8.18 1.72 0.78
C PRO A 100 -8.01 3.19 1.20
N GLU A 101 -7.73 3.46 2.47
CA GLU A 101 -7.45 4.79 3.00
C GLU A 101 -6.22 5.42 2.36
N THR A 102 -5.21 4.60 2.06
CA THR A 102 -3.99 5.05 1.39
C THR A 102 -4.23 5.45 -0.08
N GLU A 103 -5.26 4.91 -0.74
CA GLU A 103 -5.65 5.38 -2.08
C GLU A 103 -6.10 6.85 -2.07
N VAL A 104 -6.73 7.28 -0.98
CA VAL A 104 -7.15 8.68 -0.78
C VAL A 104 -5.92 9.58 -0.59
N LEU A 105 -4.90 9.14 0.15
CA LEU A 105 -3.62 9.85 0.24
C LEU A 105 -3.02 10.06 -1.15
N VAL A 106 -2.96 9.00 -1.97
CA VAL A 106 -2.41 9.06 -3.33
C VAL A 106 -3.21 10.03 -4.20
N GLU A 107 -4.55 10.07 -4.09
CA GLU A 107 -5.38 11.01 -4.84
C GLU A 107 -5.01 12.47 -4.55
N TYR A 108 -4.84 12.83 -3.27
CA TYR A 108 -4.40 14.18 -2.90
C TYR A 108 -3.00 14.53 -3.43
N VAL A 109 -2.08 13.55 -3.45
CA VAL A 109 -0.74 13.75 -4.02
C VAL A 109 -0.81 13.96 -5.53
N ILE A 110 -1.60 13.18 -6.25
CA ILE A 110 -1.81 13.31 -7.69
C ILE A 110 -2.41 14.68 -8.03
N GLU A 111 -3.42 15.12 -7.27
CA GLU A 111 -4.02 16.44 -7.41
C GLU A 111 -2.97 17.55 -7.23
N GLU A 112 -2.14 17.47 -6.20
CA GLU A 112 -1.06 18.45 -5.95
C GLU A 112 -0.04 18.47 -7.09
N CYS A 113 0.39 17.29 -7.56
CA CYS A 113 1.33 17.21 -8.69
C CYS A 113 0.76 17.83 -9.96
N ARG A 114 -0.50 17.57 -10.27
CA ARG A 114 -1.18 18.17 -11.43
C ARG A 114 -1.30 19.68 -11.29
N ASN A 115 -1.67 20.17 -10.11
CA ASN A 115 -1.79 21.61 -9.83
C ASN A 115 -0.45 22.33 -9.97
N LYS A 116 0.65 21.78 -9.42
CA LYS A 116 2.01 22.33 -9.56
C LYS A 116 2.43 22.41 -11.02
N LYS A 117 2.12 21.42 -11.85
CA LYS A 117 2.47 21.46 -13.28
C LYS A 117 1.75 22.55 -14.04
N VAL A 118 0.49 22.80 -13.71
CA VAL A 118 -0.29 23.89 -14.32
C VAL A 118 0.20 25.25 -13.83
N GLU A 119 0.43 25.42 -12.53
CA GLU A 119 0.82 26.67 -11.90
C GLU A 119 2.19 27.16 -12.39
N PHE A 120 3.16 26.24 -12.51
CA PHE A 120 4.52 26.61 -12.91
C PHE A 120 4.76 26.51 -14.42
N GLU A 121 3.76 26.13 -15.22
CA GLU A 121 3.89 25.86 -16.68
C GLU A 121 5.16 25.04 -17.00
N THR A 122 5.54 24.15 -16.05
CA THR A 122 6.85 23.48 -16.12
C THR A 122 6.80 22.28 -17.05
N GLN A 123 7.81 22.20 -17.92
CA GLN A 123 8.11 20.99 -18.70
C GLN A 123 9.08 20.06 -17.94
N MET A 124 9.61 20.50 -16.81
CA MET A 124 10.50 19.68 -15.98
C MET A 124 9.67 18.66 -15.17
N ASP A 125 10.30 17.54 -14.89
CA ASP A 125 9.70 16.55 -14.00
C ASP A 125 9.64 17.08 -12.57
N LEU A 126 8.54 16.78 -11.88
CA LEU A 126 8.44 16.98 -10.45
C LEU A 126 9.16 15.85 -9.72
N ASN A 127 9.88 16.18 -8.66
CA ASN A 127 10.54 15.22 -7.79
C ASN A 127 9.61 14.80 -6.65
N VAL A 128 9.31 13.53 -6.57
CA VAL A 128 8.43 12.94 -5.54
C VAL A 128 9.20 11.90 -4.74
N ALA A 129 9.17 11.99 -3.40
CA ALA A 129 9.71 10.94 -2.53
C ALA A 129 8.57 10.18 -1.85
N ASP A 130 8.59 8.84 -1.95
CA ASP A 130 7.74 7.91 -1.21
C ASP A 130 8.60 7.23 -0.13
N LEU A 131 8.44 7.64 1.12
CA LEU A 131 9.25 7.20 2.25
C LEU A 131 8.55 6.10 3.04
N GLY A 132 9.22 4.95 3.23
CA GLY A 132 8.60 3.75 3.78
C GLY A 132 7.67 3.11 2.76
N CYS A 133 8.15 2.89 1.54
CA CYS A 133 7.32 2.55 0.39
C CYS A 133 6.65 1.16 0.45
N GLY A 134 7.14 0.24 1.29
CA GLY A 134 6.55 -1.09 1.48
C GLY A 134 6.44 -1.89 0.18
N SER A 135 5.22 -2.08 -0.31
CA SER A 135 4.95 -2.71 -1.61
C SER A 135 5.21 -1.79 -2.82
N GLY A 136 5.45 -0.49 -2.57
CA GLY A 136 5.53 0.55 -3.59
C GLY A 136 4.18 1.14 -4.00
N ALA A 137 3.11 0.83 -3.29
CA ALA A 137 1.75 1.19 -3.68
C ALA A 137 1.57 2.69 -3.95
N ILE A 138 2.12 3.56 -3.10
CA ILE A 138 2.02 5.01 -3.25
C ILE A 138 2.87 5.49 -4.44
N GLY A 139 4.18 5.26 -4.38
CA GLY A 139 5.11 5.81 -5.38
C GLY A 139 4.86 5.28 -6.79
N LEU A 140 4.54 3.99 -6.92
CA LEU A 140 4.26 3.37 -8.22
C LEU A 140 2.93 3.85 -8.82
N SER A 141 1.89 4.09 -8.00
CA SER A 141 0.64 4.69 -8.48
C SER A 141 0.86 6.11 -8.97
N ILE A 142 1.64 6.92 -8.25
CA ILE A 142 1.99 8.29 -8.69
C ILE A 142 2.72 8.24 -10.03
N ALA A 143 3.69 7.34 -10.18
CA ALA A 143 4.44 7.17 -11.43
C ALA A 143 3.56 6.72 -12.61
N ALA A 144 2.55 5.89 -12.33
CA ALA A 144 1.62 5.39 -13.34
C ALA A 144 0.59 6.45 -13.80
N GLU A 145 0.12 7.30 -12.88
CA GLU A 145 -1.03 8.18 -13.10
C GLU A 145 -0.65 9.65 -13.38
N VAL A 146 0.63 10.04 -13.15
CA VAL A 146 1.10 11.41 -13.39
C VAL A 146 2.27 11.42 -14.36
N GLU A 147 2.08 12.03 -15.51
CA GLU A 147 3.17 12.23 -16.47
C GLU A 147 4.16 13.29 -15.96
N GLY A 148 5.46 13.10 -16.26
CA GLY A 148 6.52 14.04 -15.90
C GLY A 148 6.72 14.14 -14.39
N VAL A 149 6.80 12.99 -13.72
CA VAL A 149 7.30 12.86 -12.35
C VAL A 149 8.52 11.96 -12.34
N SER A 150 9.44 12.24 -11.45
CA SER A 150 10.53 11.36 -11.05
C SER A 150 10.26 10.94 -9.61
N VAL A 151 10.16 9.63 -9.35
CA VAL A 151 9.76 9.09 -8.05
C VAL A 151 10.92 8.36 -7.39
N TRP A 152 11.18 8.68 -6.13
CA TRP A 152 12.15 7.98 -5.27
C TRP A 152 11.42 7.25 -4.17
N CYS A 153 11.40 5.91 -4.26
CA CYS A 153 10.86 5.03 -3.24
C CYS A 153 11.99 4.59 -2.30
N SER A 154 11.79 4.72 -1.00
CA SER A 154 12.75 4.23 -0.02
C SER A 154 12.08 3.38 1.05
N ASP A 155 12.77 2.33 1.51
CA ASP A 155 12.35 1.53 2.65
C ASP A 155 13.58 1.02 3.42
N THR A 156 13.45 0.85 4.73
CA THR A 156 14.53 0.30 5.55
C THR A 156 14.67 -1.22 5.38
N SER A 157 13.58 -1.90 5.01
CA SER A 157 13.53 -3.34 4.78
C SER A 157 14.00 -3.71 3.38
N GLU A 158 15.07 -4.49 3.27
CA GLU A 158 15.51 -5.07 1.99
C GLU A 158 14.44 -5.96 1.35
N GLU A 159 13.67 -6.65 2.19
CA GLU A 159 12.55 -7.50 1.74
C GLU A 159 11.43 -6.65 1.12
N ALA A 160 11.06 -5.53 1.72
CA ALA A 160 10.10 -4.59 1.17
C ALA A 160 10.60 -3.98 -0.15
N VAL A 161 11.85 -3.52 -0.19
CA VAL A 161 12.51 -3.04 -1.43
C VAL A 161 12.46 -4.09 -2.54
N SER A 162 12.64 -5.37 -2.21
CA SER A 162 12.53 -6.47 -3.19
C SER A 162 11.11 -6.61 -3.74
N VAL A 163 10.07 -6.45 -2.91
CA VAL A 163 8.66 -6.46 -3.34
C VAL A 163 8.37 -5.24 -4.21
N THR A 164 8.80 -4.04 -3.80
CA THR A 164 8.65 -2.81 -4.62
C THR A 164 9.28 -2.98 -6.01
N ARG A 165 10.49 -3.58 -6.10
CA ARG A 165 11.14 -3.85 -7.39
C ARG A 165 10.36 -4.84 -8.26
N ALA A 166 9.75 -5.86 -7.65
CA ALA A 166 8.90 -6.81 -8.37
C ALA A 166 7.68 -6.10 -8.96
N ASN A 167 7.04 -5.21 -8.19
CA ASN A 167 5.91 -4.41 -8.65
C ASN A 167 6.31 -3.40 -9.73
N LEU A 168 7.46 -2.74 -9.57
CA LEU A 168 8.00 -1.81 -10.58
C LEU A 168 8.19 -2.49 -11.95
N ALA A 169 8.62 -3.75 -11.97
CA ALA A 169 8.80 -4.49 -13.23
C ALA A 169 7.51 -4.61 -14.05
N GLY A 170 6.34 -4.54 -13.41
CA GLY A 170 5.02 -4.54 -14.06
C GLY A 170 4.59 -3.20 -14.68
N LEU A 171 5.23 -2.08 -14.30
CA LEU A 171 4.82 -0.73 -14.74
C LEU A 171 5.23 -0.38 -16.18
N GLY A 172 6.15 -1.11 -16.80
CA GLY A 172 6.63 -0.80 -18.16
C GLY A 172 7.22 0.60 -18.28
N MET A 173 6.72 1.41 -19.22
CA MET A 173 7.26 2.75 -19.49
C MET A 173 7.09 3.73 -18.32
N ALA A 174 5.99 3.65 -17.58
CA ALA A 174 5.74 4.52 -16.42
C ALA A 174 6.79 4.33 -15.30
N GLY A 175 7.36 3.13 -15.20
CA GLY A 175 8.40 2.82 -14.21
C GLY A 175 9.80 3.35 -14.53
N GLN A 176 10.07 3.92 -15.70
CA GLN A 176 11.42 4.32 -16.13
C GLN A 176 12.04 5.42 -15.27
N LYS A 177 11.23 6.24 -14.63
CA LYS A 177 11.65 7.35 -13.75
C LYS A 177 11.44 7.06 -12.26
N VAL A 178 11.33 5.78 -11.89
CA VAL A 178 11.24 5.33 -10.51
C VAL A 178 12.60 4.81 -10.06
N SER A 179 13.11 5.38 -8.98
CA SER A 179 14.31 4.92 -8.29
C SER A 179 13.93 4.27 -6.96
N ILE A 180 14.53 3.13 -6.63
CA ILE A 180 14.23 2.40 -5.39
C ILE A 180 15.52 2.19 -4.63
N SER A 181 15.56 2.63 -3.36
CA SER A 181 16.73 2.54 -2.50
C SER A 181 16.38 1.95 -1.14
N GLN A 182 17.32 1.21 -0.56
CA GLN A 182 17.21 0.76 0.83
C GLN A 182 17.89 1.76 1.75
N GLY A 183 17.23 2.11 2.85
CA GLY A 183 17.80 2.96 3.89
C GLY A 183 16.74 3.53 4.82
N PHE A 184 17.19 4.20 5.88
CA PHE A 184 16.31 4.79 6.89
C PHE A 184 15.81 6.16 6.41
N TRP A 185 14.53 6.22 6.02
CA TRP A 185 13.87 7.43 5.52
C TRP A 185 14.71 8.17 4.46
N PHE A 186 15.21 9.37 4.80
CA PHE A 186 15.95 10.23 3.92
C PHE A 186 17.39 9.78 3.65
N ASP A 187 17.97 8.92 4.50
CA ASP A 187 19.35 8.44 4.31
C ASP A 187 19.49 7.57 3.04
N ALA A 188 18.37 7.09 2.51
CA ALA A 188 18.32 6.34 1.27
C ALA A 188 18.27 7.23 0.01
N LEU A 189 18.08 8.54 0.17
CA LEU A 189 17.91 9.47 -0.95
C LEU A 189 19.27 10.09 -1.35
N PRO A 190 19.49 10.39 -2.65
CA PRO A 190 20.69 11.08 -3.10
C PRO A 190 20.81 12.48 -2.48
N GLU A 191 21.98 12.83 -1.93
CA GLU A 191 22.22 14.13 -1.29
C GLU A 191 22.00 15.32 -2.25
N GLU A 192 22.23 15.12 -3.55
CA GLU A 192 21.98 16.14 -4.57
C GLU A 192 20.52 16.55 -4.69
N LEU A 193 19.59 15.77 -4.11
CA LEU A 193 18.15 16.07 -4.05
C LEU A 193 17.73 16.82 -2.78
N LEU A 194 18.66 17.12 -1.90
CA LEU A 194 18.37 17.94 -0.72
C LEU A 194 17.77 19.29 -1.15
N GLY A 195 16.60 19.61 -0.60
CA GLY A 195 15.86 20.84 -0.94
C GLY A 195 15.21 20.84 -2.32
N LYS A 196 15.03 19.68 -2.98
CA LYS A 196 14.52 19.61 -4.37
C LYS A 196 13.25 18.76 -4.54
N PHE A 197 12.70 18.20 -3.48
CA PHE A 197 11.45 17.46 -3.61
C PHE A 197 10.23 18.39 -3.66
N ASP A 198 9.48 18.33 -4.72
CA ASP A 198 8.20 19.01 -4.89
C ASP A 198 7.13 18.43 -3.99
N VAL A 199 7.19 17.09 -3.79
CA VAL A 199 6.30 16.35 -2.91
C VAL A 199 7.11 15.31 -2.14
N ILE A 200 6.84 15.22 -0.84
CA ILE A 200 7.24 14.10 0.01
C ILE A 200 5.96 13.45 0.53
N VAL A 201 5.84 12.14 0.38
CA VAL A 201 4.69 11.38 0.84
C VAL A 201 5.15 10.19 1.67
N SER A 202 4.37 9.82 2.69
CA SER A 202 4.59 8.62 3.47
C SER A 202 3.29 8.13 4.12
N ASN A 203 3.14 6.82 4.16
CA ASN A 203 2.29 6.12 5.12
C ASN A 203 3.21 5.44 6.14
N PRO A 204 3.70 6.17 7.15
CA PRO A 204 4.66 5.61 8.09
C PRO A 204 3.96 4.71 9.13
N PRO A 205 4.68 3.83 9.82
CA PRO A 205 4.15 3.19 11.02
C PRO A 205 3.69 4.26 12.02
N TYR A 206 2.44 4.15 12.50
CA TYR A 206 1.83 5.12 13.41
C TYR A 206 1.07 4.47 14.58
N ILE A 207 1.27 3.18 14.84
CA ILE A 207 0.61 2.44 15.92
C ILE A 207 1.55 2.38 17.13
N GLY A 208 1.00 2.71 18.31
CA GLY A 208 1.74 2.62 19.59
C GLY A 208 2.08 1.16 19.94
N ASN A 209 3.20 0.97 20.67
CA ASN A 209 3.68 -0.38 20.99
C ASN A 209 2.69 -1.22 21.79
N GLU A 210 1.90 -0.59 22.66
CA GLU A 210 0.91 -1.24 23.54
C GLU A 210 -0.51 -1.27 22.94
N GLU A 211 -0.69 -0.73 21.74
CA GLU A 211 -1.99 -0.71 21.08
C GLU A 211 -2.36 -2.11 20.56
N GLU A 212 -3.59 -2.55 20.87
CA GLU A 212 -4.10 -3.84 20.42
C GLU A 212 -4.40 -3.82 18.92
N LEU A 213 -4.03 -4.89 18.24
CA LEU A 213 -4.28 -5.10 16.81
C LEU A 213 -5.12 -6.35 16.59
N PRO A 214 -5.93 -6.39 15.53
CA PRO A 214 -6.57 -7.63 15.10
C PRO A 214 -5.53 -8.73 14.90
N LEU A 215 -5.84 -9.97 15.26
CA LEU A 215 -4.91 -11.10 15.17
C LEU A 215 -4.37 -11.29 13.75
N GLU A 216 -5.22 -11.15 12.75
CA GLU A 216 -4.83 -11.26 11.34
C GLU A 216 -3.74 -10.23 10.96
N VAL A 217 -3.77 -9.03 11.53
CA VAL A 217 -2.75 -8.00 11.31
C VAL A 217 -1.48 -8.30 12.11
N SER A 218 -1.64 -8.57 13.42
CA SER A 218 -0.50 -8.73 14.34
C SER A 218 0.33 -9.98 14.09
N GLU A 219 -0.28 -11.05 13.57
CA GLU A 219 0.40 -12.32 13.31
C GLU A 219 1.02 -12.41 11.91
N TRP A 220 0.51 -11.67 10.94
CA TRP A 220 0.88 -11.85 9.54
C TRP A 220 1.61 -10.66 8.91
N GLU A 221 1.26 -9.43 9.29
CA GLU A 221 1.87 -8.26 8.70
C GLU A 221 3.15 -7.83 9.44
N PRO A 222 4.15 -7.23 8.77
CA PRO A 222 5.41 -6.87 9.39
C PRO A 222 5.20 -5.86 10.54
N SER A 223 5.62 -6.20 11.74
CA SER A 223 5.51 -5.31 12.90
C SER A 223 6.21 -3.95 12.68
N SER A 224 7.32 -3.94 11.92
CA SER A 224 8.03 -2.71 11.55
C SER A 224 7.24 -1.76 10.64
N SER A 225 6.24 -2.27 9.92
CA SER A 225 5.34 -1.47 9.09
C SER A 225 4.14 -0.92 9.86
N LEU A 226 3.96 -1.33 11.11
CA LEU A 226 2.81 -0.99 11.94
C LEU A 226 3.20 -0.11 13.12
N ARG A 227 4.25 -0.48 13.86
CA ARG A 227 4.58 0.12 15.16
C ARG A 227 5.66 1.19 15.04
N ALA A 228 5.36 2.35 15.66
CA ALA A 228 6.21 3.55 15.58
C ALA A 228 6.94 3.87 16.89
N GLY A 229 6.73 3.11 17.93
CA GLY A 229 7.27 3.42 19.27
C GLY A 229 6.18 3.49 20.34
N PRO A 230 6.49 3.98 21.56
CA PRO A 230 5.55 4.03 22.66
C PRO A 230 4.27 4.83 22.41
N LEU A 231 4.36 5.95 21.71
CA LEU A 231 3.24 6.87 21.47
C LEU A 231 2.56 6.67 20.12
N GLY A 232 3.26 6.05 19.14
CA GLY A 232 2.77 5.92 17.77
C GLY A 232 2.99 7.17 16.91
N THR A 233 3.47 8.28 17.46
CA THR A 233 3.71 9.54 16.74
C THR A 233 5.18 9.76 16.38
N GLU A 234 6.08 8.89 16.81
CA GLU A 234 7.54 9.07 16.68
C GLU A 234 8.00 9.24 15.24
N ASN A 235 7.51 8.39 14.34
CA ASN A 235 7.86 8.49 12.91
C ASN A 235 7.24 9.74 12.27
N LEU A 236 6.00 10.07 12.62
CA LEU A 236 5.31 11.25 12.12
C LEU A 236 6.07 12.53 12.50
N SER A 237 6.46 12.68 13.75
CA SER A 237 7.25 13.81 14.25
C SER A 237 8.63 13.87 13.60
N PHE A 238 9.29 12.73 13.39
CA PHE A 238 10.57 12.67 12.68
C PHE A 238 10.42 13.17 11.24
N LEU A 239 9.43 12.67 10.51
CA LEU A 239 9.17 13.05 9.13
C LEU A 239 8.81 14.53 9.01
N LEU A 240 7.96 15.07 9.89
CA LEU A 240 7.65 16.49 9.94
C LEU A 240 8.91 17.36 10.06
N ARG A 241 9.84 17.01 10.94
CA ARG A 241 11.06 17.80 11.15
C ARG A 241 12.03 17.68 9.99
N LYS A 242 12.28 16.48 9.51
CA LYS A 242 13.28 16.22 8.49
C LYS A 242 12.86 16.63 7.07
N SER A 243 11.58 16.54 6.74
CA SER A 243 11.09 16.93 5.42
C SER A 243 11.38 18.39 5.06
N ILE A 244 11.49 19.29 6.06
CA ILE A 244 11.81 20.71 5.84
C ILE A 244 13.11 20.88 5.06
N GLU A 245 14.11 20.06 5.34
CA GLU A 245 15.42 20.12 4.69
C GLU A 245 15.36 19.62 3.22
N TRP A 246 14.50 18.66 2.94
CA TRP A 246 14.43 17.96 1.67
C TRP A 246 13.40 18.55 0.68
N LEU A 247 12.37 19.21 1.18
CA LEU A 247 11.37 19.87 0.35
C LEU A 247 11.96 21.06 -0.41
N ALA A 248 11.57 21.25 -1.67
CA ALA A 248 11.78 22.45 -2.44
C ALA A 248 11.06 23.65 -1.78
N SER A 249 11.33 24.88 -2.23
CA SER A 249 10.79 26.10 -1.61
C SER A 249 9.26 26.15 -1.55
N ASP A 250 8.58 25.49 -2.48
CA ASP A 250 7.12 25.36 -2.50
C ASP A 250 6.67 23.91 -2.43
N GLY A 251 7.53 23.07 -1.83
CA GLY A 251 7.28 21.64 -1.68
C GLY A 251 6.21 21.35 -0.63
N THR A 252 5.50 20.23 -0.82
CA THR A 252 4.37 19.80 0.02
C THR A 252 4.66 18.43 0.63
N LEU A 253 4.44 18.31 1.93
CA LEU A 253 4.49 17.05 2.68
C LEU A 253 3.07 16.48 2.80
N PHE A 254 2.95 15.17 2.58
CA PHE A 254 1.74 14.38 2.81
C PHE A 254 2.06 13.22 3.75
N LEU A 255 1.35 13.11 4.86
CA LEU A 255 1.49 12.00 5.80
C LEU A 255 0.13 11.34 6.08
N GLU A 256 0.06 10.02 5.93
CA GLU A 256 -1.04 9.25 6.49
C GLU A 256 -0.85 9.11 8.00
N LEU A 257 -1.95 9.18 8.75
CA LEU A 257 -1.94 9.11 10.21
C LEU A 257 -3.26 8.54 10.76
N SER A 258 -3.25 8.17 12.04
CA SER A 258 -4.48 7.86 12.76
C SER A 258 -5.30 9.12 13.01
N PRO A 259 -6.63 9.09 12.86
CA PRO A 259 -7.48 10.20 13.25
C PRO A 259 -7.26 10.70 14.69
N MET A 260 -6.83 9.81 15.58
CA MET A 260 -6.53 10.17 16.97
C MET A 260 -5.28 11.05 17.12
N GLN A 261 -4.39 11.06 16.12
CA GLN A 261 -3.13 11.80 16.10
C GLN A 261 -3.23 13.09 15.25
N ALA A 262 -4.32 13.27 14.52
CA ALA A 262 -4.45 14.30 13.49
C ALA A 262 -4.24 15.73 14.05
N ASP A 263 -4.93 16.09 15.11
CA ASP A 263 -4.82 17.41 15.71
C ASP A 263 -3.43 17.69 16.30
N GLU A 264 -2.83 16.71 16.98
CA GLU A 264 -1.49 16.82 17.56
C GLU A 264 -0.44 17.05 16.47
N MET A 265 -0.47 16.24 15.41
CA MET A 265 0.49 16.35 14.30
C MET A 265 0.29 17.64 13.51
N ALA A 266 -0.94 18.11 13.34
CA ALA A 266 -1.22 19.40 12.72
C ALA A 266 -0.70 20.58 13.57
N GLN A 267 -0.77 20.49 14.89
CA GLN A 267 -0.19 21.50 15.79
C GLN A 267 1.33 21.47 15.75
N GLU A 268 1.97 20.29 15.75
CA GLU A 268 3.42 20.17 15.60
C GLU A 268 3.89 20.74 14.25
N ALA A 269 3.20 20.44 13.14
CA ALA A 269 3.51 21.01 11.85
C ALA A 269 3.47 22.54 11.84
N ARG A 270 2.44 23.15 12.44
CA ARG A 270 2.34 24.62 12.59
C ARG A 270 3.47 25.19 13.44
N TYR A 271 3.80 24.52 14.56
CA TYR A 271 4.91 24.92 15.43
C TYR A 271 6.26 24.90 14.70
N LEU A 272 6.47 23.93 13.83
CA LEU A 272 7.67 23.83 12.97
C LEU A 272 7.68 24.86 11.83
N GLY A 273 6.62 25.66 11.68
CA GLY A 273 6.53 26.75 10.72
C GLY A 273 5.97 26.33 9.34
N TYR A 274 5.47 25.11 9.19
CA TYR A 274 4.78 24.72 7.96
C TYR A 274 3.61 25.64 7.65
N ARG A 275 3.46 25.96 6.36
CA ARG A 275 2.34 26.77 5.85
C ARG A 275 1.20 25.88 5.42
N GLU A 276 0.01 26.43 5.33
CA GLU A 276 -1.18 25.75 4.80
C GLU A 276 -1.41 24.34 5.38
N VAL A 277 -1.19 24.18 6.67
CA VAL A 277 -1.42 22.89 7.36
C VAL A 277 -2.90 22.54 7.32
N LYS A 278 -3.24 21.46 6.62
CA LYS A 278 -4.61 20.98 6.42
C LYS A 278 -4.70 19.50 6.79
N LEU A 279 -5.81 19.12 7.40
CA LEU A 279 -6.20 17.73 7.57
C LEU A 279 -7.23 17.37 6.48
N ARG A 280 -7.04 16.22 5.84
CA ARG A 280 -7.91 15.74 4.78
C ARG A 280 -8.59 14.45 5.23
N LEU A 281 -9.83 14.29 4.80
CA LEU A 281 -10.68 13.17 5.19
C LEU A 281 -10.49 11.99 4.25
N ASP A 282 -10.61 10.78 4.82
CA ASP A 282 -10.78 9.55 4.05
C ASP A 282 -12.25 9.38 3.59
N LEU A 283 -12.56 8.26 2.91
CA LEU A 283 -13.92 7.96 2.45
C LEU A 283 -14.91 7.69 3.59
N ALA A 284 -14.42 7.44 4.82
CA ALA A 284 -15.23 7.30 6.02
C ALA A 284 -15.39 8.63 6.79
N GLU A 285 -15.04 9.76 6.17
CA GLU A 285 -15.10 11.11 6.75
C GLU A 285 -14.22 11.28 8.02
N LYS A 286 -13.11 10.52 8.10
CA LYS A 286 -12.14 10.62 9.20
C LYS A 286 -10.88 11.34 8.71
N GLU A 287 -10.32 12.19 9.56
CA GLU A 287 -9.03 12.85 9.29
C GLU A 287 -7.92 11.81 9.17
N ARG A 288 -7.40 11.65 7.97
CA ARG A 288 -6.46 10.59 7.62
C ARG A 288 -5.15 11.10 7.01
N VAL A 289 -5.18 12.26 6.38
CA VAL A 289 -4.01 12.80 5.67
C VAL A 289 -3.68 14.21 6.19
N LEU A 290 -2.48 14.36 6.72
CA LEU A 290 -1.88 15.66 6.99
C LEU A 290 -1.20 16.17 5.73
N VAL A 291 -1.55 17.39 5.31
CA VAL A 291 -0.95 18.11 4.19
C VAL A 291 -0.33 19.39 4.72
N ALA A 292 0.95 19.61 4.44
CA ALA A 292 1.66 20.78 4.93
C ALA A 292 2.69 21.29 3.91
N LYS A 293 2.66 22.58 3.58
CA LYS A 293 3.66 23.22 2.70
C LYS A 293 4.90 23.64 3.48
N LYS A 294 6.05 23.52 2.86
CA LYS A 294 7.34 23.90 3.45
C LYS A 294 7.29 25.30 4.06
N PRO A 295 7.97 25.55 5.21
CA PRO A 295 8.21 26.88 5.75
C PRO A 295 8.87 27.84 4.75
N LEU A 296 8.64 29.15 4.90
CA LEU A 296 9.32 30.18 4.09
C LEU A 296 10.81 30.26 4.42
#